data_a0f68c75578548d97417d87b804e79f6
#
_entry.id   a0f68c75578548d97417d87b804e79f6
#
_cell.length_a   1.000
_cell.length_b   1.000
_cell.length_c   1.000
_cell.angle_alpha   90.00
_cell.angle_beta   90.00
_cell.angle_gamma   90.00
#
_symmetry.space_group_name_H-M   'P 1'
#
loop_
_entity.id
_entity.type
_entity.pdbx_description
1 polymer ?
#
loop_
_entity_poly.entity_id
_entity_poly.type
_entity_poly.pdbx_seq_one_letter_code
_entity_poly.pdbx_strand_id
1 'polypeptide(L)'
;MPHTHSSRASASGLPPDLRAEVAARLGLGSTLPLDIEGLRALYGAWCRNVPFDNVRKLVALRTGEAGPLPGSDATDFLHHWVAHGTGGTCWSSSNALFELVVSYGFDARRVAASMRDLGVPGHGSVKVRIDGDDWLVDSSMLQMYPIPLRDKLHVDRDDLFGVEVEPVNGTHLVWFDSPPYDEYFPCRLLMDPVDYAFYLERYEISRTNGPFNHHLSVRYNRGNERSVLQGHTRHRKTVNGMVSEELAPGELCRVLREDVGISAEMVERWVACGALDAAYEPRIQPPVSGAPPFTEPPSRRSSPAGEAR
;
A
#
# COMPACT_ATOMS: atom_id res chain seq x y z
N MET A 1 -0.70 -9.72 42.26
CA MET A 1 0.30 -8.77 41.75
C MET A 1 0.05 -8.63 40.26
N PRO A 2 -0.42 -7.50 39.74
CA PRO A 2 -0.63 -7.32 38.32
C PRO A 2 0.72 -7.06 37.64
N HIS A 3 1.06 -7.90 36.67
CA HIS A 3 2.23 -7.68 35.79
C HIS A 3 1.92 -6.53 34.83
N THR A 4 2.49 -5.39 35.10
CA THR A 4 2.54 -4.26 34.17
C THR A 4 3.47 -4.65 33.03
N HIS A 5 2.94 -5.13 31.92
CA HIS A 5 3.67 -5.16 30.65
C HIS A 5 3.85 -3.72 30.17
N SER A 6 4.97 -3.11 30.55
CA SER A 6 5.49 -1.92 29.87
C SER A 6 5.89 -2.35 28.45
N SER A 7 5.07 -2.07 27.46
CA SER A 7 5.45 -2.17 26.05
C SER A 7 6.48 -1.07 25.81
N ARG A 8 7.77 -1.41 25.82
CA ARG A 8 8.80 -0.53 25.27
C ARG A 8 8.48 -0.37 23.79
N ALA A 9 8.10 0.84 23.36
CA ALA A 9 8.12 1.20 21.95
C ALA A 9 9.51 0.80 21.40
N SER A 10 9.56 -0.08 20.43
CA SER A 10 10.81 -0.44 19.77
C SER A 10 11.37 0.83 19.12
N ALA A 11 12.64 1.13 19.38
CA ALA A 11 13.30 2.27 18.72
C ALA A 11 13.26 2.04 17.20
N SER A 12 12.88 3.08 16.43
CA SER A 12 12.93 3.03 14.96
C SER A 12 14.36 2.76 14.49
N GLY A 13 14.50 1.90 13.47
CA GLY A 13 15.78 1.63 12.80
C GLY A 13 16.20 2.72 11.81
N LEU A 14 15.40 3.79 11.59
CA LEU A 14 15.71 4.83 10.60
C LEU A 14 16.82 5.77 11.07
N PRO A 15 17.87 6.01 10.24
CA PRO A 15 18.87 7.02 10.50
C PRO A 15 18.23 8.42 10.64
N PRO A 16 18.66 9.24 11.63
CA PRO A 16 18.08 10.56 11.87
C PRO A 16 18.08 11.49 10.66
N ASP A 17 19.15 11.47 9.87
CA ASP A 17 19.29 12.31 8.67
C ASP A 17 18.28 11.89 7.61
N LEU A 18 18.16 10.59 7.34
CA LEU A 18 17.16 10.07 6.41
C LEU A 18 15.74 10.39 6.87
N ARG A 19 15.46 10.24 8.16
CA ARG A 19 14.16 10.62 8.71
C ARG A 19 13.85 12.10 8.46
N ALA A 20 14.83 12.98 8.62
CA ALA A 20 14.67 14.42 8.36
C ALA A 20 14.40 14.70 6.87
N GLU A 21 15.12 14.05 5.96
CA GLU A 21 14.91 14.16 4.50
C GLU A 21 13.52 13.67 4.11
N VAL A 22 13.09 12.52 4.63
CA VAL A 22 11.75 11.95 4.40
C VAL A 22 10.67 12.90 4.91
N ALA A 23 10.82 13.42 6.13
CA ALA A 23 9.88 14.37 6.72
C ALA A 23 9.75 15.64 5.87
N ALA A 24 10.87 16.21 5.45
CA ALA A 24 10.90 17.40 4.58
C ALA A 24 10.20 17.13 3.25
N ARG A 25 10.48 16.00 2.60
CA ARG A 25 9.85 15.64 1.31
C ARG A 25 8.35 15.37 1.44
N LEU A 26 7.91 14.84 2.58
CA LEU A 26 6.49 14.64 2.91
C LEU A 26 5.78 15.95 3.32
N GLY A 27 6.52 17.04 3.56
CA GLY A 27 5.97 18.29 4.09
C GLY A 27 5.55 18.19 5.56
N LEU A 28 6.21 17.32 6.33
CA LEU A 28 5.94 17.10 7.75
C LEU A 28 6.94 17.83 8.64
N GLY A 29 6.48 18.25 9.81
CA GLY A 29 7.37 18.75 10.87
C GLY A 29 8.24 17.62 11.46
N SER A 30 9.27 18.00 12.22
CA SER A 30 10.15 17.05 12.93
C SER A 30 9.42 16.26 14.03
N THR A 31 8.33 16.78 14.54
CA THR A 31 7.44 16.14 15.52
C THR A 31 5.99 16.26 15.09
N LEU A 32 5.17 15.32 15.51
CA LEU A 32 3.71 15.33 15.34
C LEU A 32 3.05 15.05 16.70
N PRO A 33 1.82 15.50 16.94
CA PRO A 33 1.03 15.02 18.05
C PRO A 33 0.89 13.49 18.00
N LEU A 34 0.99 12.83 19.15
CA LEU A 34 0.83 11.36 19.23
C LEU A 34 -0.64 10.99 19.44
N ASP A 35 -1.49 11.55 18.60
CA ASP A 35 -2.93 11.35 18.57
C ASP A 35 -3.41 11.04 17.13
N ILE A 36 -4.71 10.95 16.96
CA ILE A 36 -5.30 10.64 15.66
C ILE A 36 -5.05 11.73 14.61
N GLU A 37 -4.92 13.00 15.00
CA GLU A 37 -4.65 14.08 14.06
C GLU A 37 -3.20 14.03 13.55
N GLY A 38 -2.24 13.72 14.43
CA GLY A 38 -0.85 13.49 14.02
C GLY A 38 -0.73 12.26 13.11
N LEU A 39 -1.46 11.18 13.40
CA LEU A 39 -1.47 10.00 12.52
C LEU A 39 -2.13 10.31 11.17
N ARG A 40 -3.21 11.10 11.13
CA ARG A 40 -3.83 11.58 9.89
C ARG A 40 -2.89 12.43 9.06
N ALA A 41 -2.15 13.32 9.69
CA ALA A 41 -1.17 14.15 9.02
C ALA A 41 -0.07 13.30 8.37
N LEU A 42 0.52 12.36 9.13
CA LEU A 42 1.58 11.47 8.65
C LEU A 42 1.09 10.57 7.51
N TYR A 43 0.02 9.82 7.76
CA TYR A 43 -0.48 8.86 6.79
C TYR A 43 -1.05 9.52 5.55
N GLY A 44 -1.76 10.65 5.69
CA GLY A 44 -2.22 11.45 4.55
C GLY A 44 -1.07 11.99 3.71
N ALA A 45 0.04 12.43 4.34
CA ALA A 45 1.25 12.84 3.63
C ALA A 45 1.89 11.67 2.87
N TRP A 46 1.99 10.49 3.51
CA TRP A 46 2.43 9.26 2.85
C TRP A 46 1.58 8.96 1.60
N CYS A 47 0.27 8.88 1.75
CA CYS A 47 -0.65 8.53 0.67
C CYS A 47 -0.63 9.49 -0.53
N ARG A 48 -0.26 10.75 -0.31
CA ARG A 48 -0.12 11.76 -1.39
C ARG A 48 1.21 11.69 -2.12
N ASN A 49 2.27 11.19 -1.47
CA ASN A 49 3.64 11.38 -1.96
C ASN A 49 4.35 10.07 -2.26
N VAL A 50 3.99 8.96 -1.59
CA VAL A 50 4.64 7.67 -1.76
C VAL A 50 3.74 6.75 -2.57
N PRO A 51 4.08 6.43 -3.82
CA PRO A 51 3.27 5.53 -4.63
C PRO A 51 3.41 4.09 -4.13
N PHE A 52 2.38 3.28 -4.34
CA PHE A 52 2.56 1.84 -4.43
C PHE A 52 3.01 1.53 -5.85
N ASP A 53 4.17 0.94 -6.07
CA ASP A 53 4.63 0.55 -7.40
C ASP A 53 5.56 -0.66 -7.37
N ASN A 54 5.74 -1.26 -8.54
CA ASN A 54 6.68 -2.35 -8.75
C ASN A 54 7.81 -2.02 -9.75
N VAL A 55 8.02 -0.75 -10.08
CA VAL A 55 8.99 -0.31 -11.09
C VAL A 55 10.39 -0.82 -10.75
N ARG A 56 10.87 -0.52 -9.54
CA ARG A 56 12.19 -0.94 -9.07
C ARG A 56 12.29 -2.46 -8.94
N LYS A 57 11.22 -3.13 -8.51
CA LYS A 57 11.16 -4.59 -8.43
C LYS A 57 11.28 -5.24 -9.80
N LEU A 58 10.58 -4.72 -10.82
CA LEU A 58 10.66 -5.20 -12.19
C LEU A 58 12.08 -5.04 -12.76
N VAL A 59 12.73 -3.90 -12.52
CA VAL A 59 14.13 -3.71 -12.92
C VAL A 59 14.99 -4.81 -12.31
N ALA A 60 14.98 -4.98 -10.99
CA ALA A 60 15.81 -5.97 -10.31
C ALA A 60 15.55 -7.41 -10.77
N LEU A 61 14.29 -7.79 -10.97
CA LEU A 61 13.95 -9.14 -11.44
C LEU A 61 14.41 -9.38 -12.88
N ARG A 62 14.27 -8.40 -13.77
CA ARG A 62 14.59 -8.54 -15.20
C ARG A 62 16.08 -8.41 -15.48
N THR A 63 16.81 -7.68 -14.67
CA THR A 63 18.27 -7.59 -14.78
C THR A 63 19.00 -8.67 -14.00
N GLY A 64 18.29 -9.46 -13.19
CA GLY A 64 18.89 -10.51 -12.37
C GLY A 64 19.76 -9.96 -11.24
N GLU A 65 19.40 -8.79 -10.68
CA GLU A 65 20.14 -8.21 -9.56
C GLU A 65 20.24 -9.19 -8.40
N ALA A 66 21.48 -9.40 -7.93
CA ALA A 66 21.76 -10.25 -6.78
C ALA A 66 21.37 -9.55 -5.46
N GLY A 67 21.09 -10.33 -4.42
CA GLY A 67 20.75 -9.82 -3.10
C GLY A 67 19.25 -9.80 -2.82
N PRO A 68 18.84 -9.14 -1.73
CA PRO A 68 17.44 -9.05 -1.36
C PRO A 68 16.62 -8.25 -2.37
N LEU A 69 15.30 -8.47 -2.41
CA LEU A 69 14.40 -7.65 -3.24
C LEU A 69 14.49 -6.17 -2.84
N PRO A 70 14.43 -5.23 -3.82
CA PRO A 70 14.52 -3.80 -3.56
C PRO A 70 13.50 -3.32 -2.53
N GLY A 71 13.93 -2.51 -1.57
CA GLY A 71 13.06 -1.95 -0.54
C GLY A 71 12.69 -2.94 0.58
N SER A 72 13.30 -4.12 0.65
CA SER A 72 13.11 -5.05 1.78
C SER A 72 13.52 -4.43 3.11
N ASP A 73 14.57 -3.62 3.12
CA ASP A 73 14.95 -2.76 4.24
C ASP A 73 14.30 -1.38 4.10
N ALA A 74 13.80 -0.82 5.21
CA ALA A 74 13.10 0.47 5.22
C ALA A 74 14.03 1.64 4.85
N THR A 75 15.31 1.56 5.23
CA THR A 75 16.31 2.57 4.89
C THR A 75 16.57 2.59 3.39
N ASP A 76 16.76 1.41 2.78
CA ASP A 76 16.90 1.26 1.33
C ASP A 76 15.64 1.77 0.59
N PHE A 77 14.44 1.42 1.08
CA PHE A 77 13.19 1.91 0.51
C PHE A 77 13.13 3.44 0.52
N LEU A 78 13.34 4.05 1.68
CA LEU A 78 13.16 5.49 1.86
C LEU A 78 14.25 6.30 1.15
N HIS A 79 15.50 5.85 1.12
CA HIS A 79 16.55 6.49 0.32
C HIS A 79 16.18 6.51 -1.17
N HIS A 80 15.70 5.40 -1.72
CA HIS A 80 15.29 5.36 -3.12
C HIS A 80 14.04 6.20 -3.40
N TRP A 81 13.09 6.23 -2.47
CA TRP A 81 11.96 7.13 -2.60
C TRP A 81 12.40 8.61 -2.60
N VAL A 82 13.28 8.99 -1.69
CA VAL A 82 13.84 10.35 -1.65
C VAL A 82 14.59 10.69 -2.94
N ALA A 83 15.41 9.78 -3.45
CA ALA A 83 16.22 10.03 -4.65
C ALA A 83 15.41 9.94 -5.95
N HIS A 84 14.53 8.96 -6.07
CA HIS A 84 13.93 8.58 -7.36
C HIS A 84 12.39 8.58 -7.37
N GLY A 85 11.73 8.83 -6.25
CA GLY A 85 10.26 8.82 -6.18
C GLY A 85 9.63 7.42 -6.26
N THR A 86 10.42 6.35 -6.34
CA THR A 86 9.88 4.99 -6.37
C THR A 86 9.37 4.58 -5.01
N GLY A 87 8.20 3.97 -4.98
CA GLY A 87 7.68 3.29 -3.80
C GLY A 87 8.08 1.82 -3.76
N GLY A 88 7.11 0.94 -3.49
CA GLY A 88 7.30 -0.50 -3.47
C GLY A 88 5.98 -1.24 -3.40
N THR A 89 6.05 -2.57 -3.35
CA THR A 89 4.85 -3.41 -3.16
C THR A 89 4.52 -3.57 -1.67
N CYS A 90 3.41 -4.23 -1.35
CA CYS A 90 2.83 -4.23 -0.01
C CYS A 90 3.81 -4.51 1.14
N TRP A 91 4.67 -5.53 1.02
CA TRP A 91 5.59 -5.90 2.10
C TRP A 91 6.66 -4.82 2.36
N SER A 92 7.29 -4.33 1.29
CA SER A 92 8.34 -3.31 1.38
C SER A 92 7.77 -1.95 1.81
N SER A 93 6.67 -1.51 1.20
CA SER A 93 6.07 -0.21 1.54
C SER A 93 5.45 -0.19 2.94
N SER A 94 4.83 -1.30 3.40
CA SER A 94 4.32 -1.37 4.76
C SER A 94 5.43 -1.42 5.81
N ASN A 95 6.57 -2.07 5.50
CA ASN A 95 7.73 -2.02 6.38
C ASN A 95 8.30 -0.60 6.51
N ALA A 96 8.42 0.12 5.40
CA ALA A 96 8.91 1.49 5.40
C ALA A 96 7.95 2.45 6.12
N LEU A 97 6.63 2.30 5.90
CA LEU A 97 5.61 3.07 6.62
C LEU A 97 5.64 2.77 8.12
N PHE A 98 5.79 1.51 8.52
CA PHE A 98 5.92 1.12 9.93
C PHE A 98 7.10 1.83 10.60
N GLU A 99 8.30 1.75 10.00
CA GLU A 99 9.51 2.38 10.55
C GLU A 99 9.35 3.91 10.63
N LEU A 100 8.70 4.52 9.64
CA LEU A 100 8.42 5.96 9.68
C LEU A 100 7.46 6.31 10.83
N VAL A 101 6.35 5.57 10.98
CA VAL A 101 5.35 5.79 12.04
C VAL A 101 5.99 5.64 13.43
N VAL A 102 6.79 4.59 13.65
CA VAL A 102 7.54 4.37 14.90
C VAL A 102 8.56 5.48 15.13
N SER A 103 9.21 5.99 14.09
CA SER A 103 10.20 7.07 14.21
C SER A 103 9.60 8.39 14.72
N TYR A 104 8.30 8.61 14.56
CA TYR A 104 7.56 9.72 15.15
C TYR A 104 7.08 9.45 16.57
N GLY A 105 7.24 8.22 17.09
CA GLY A 105 6.90 7.84 18.44
C GLY A 105 5.54 7.17 18.61
N PHE A 106 4.81 6.88 17.53
CA PHE A 106 3.55 6.14 17.61
C PHE A 106 3.77 4.68 18.03
N ASP A 107 2.85 4.14 18.81
CA ASP A 107 2.78 2.72 19.12
C ASP A 107 2.18 1.97 17.92
N ALA A 108 3.05 1.35 17.14
CA ALA A 108 2.67 0.67 15.90
C ALA A 108 3.17 -0.78 15.85
N ARG A 109 2.51 -1.60 15.04
CA ARG A 109 2.90 -2.97 14.77
C ARG A 109 2.63 -3.38 13.34
N ARG A 110 3.48 -4.26 12.81
CA ARG A 110 3.28 -4.88 11.51
C ARG A 110 2.20 -5.95 11.62
N VAL A 111 1.33 -6.01 10.62
CA VAL A 111 0.28 -7.02 10.51
C VAL A 111 0.30 -7.68 9.15
N ALA A 112 -0.09 -8.96 9.09
CA ALA A 112 -0.27 -9.65 7.82
C ALA A 112 -1.75 -9.85 7.52
N ALA A 113 -2.11 -9.67 6.27
CA ALA A 113 -3.48 -9.71 5.80
C ALA A 113 -3.62 -10.58 4.53
N SER A 114 -4.85 -10.87 4.17
CA SER A 114 -5.23 -11.63 2.99
C SER A 114 -6.09 -10.76 2.07
N MET A 115 -5.49 -10.30 0.98
CA MET A 115 -6.26 -9.63 -0.07
C MET A 115 -7.20 -10.62 -0.74
N ARG A 116 -8.41 -10.16 -1.08
CA ARG A 116 -9.52 -10.99 -1.59
C ARG A 116 -9.99 -12.07 -0.61
N ASP A 117 -9.62 -11.97 0.66
CA ASP A 117 -10.00 -12.93 1.70
C ASP A 117 -9.66 -14.40 1.34
N LEU A 118 -8.51 -14.62 0.74
CA LEU A 118 -8.06 -15.95 0.28
C LEU A 118 -7.57 -16.85 1.43
N GLY A 119 -7.55 -16.35 2.67
CA GLY A 119 -7.10 -17.12 3.85
C GLY A 119 -5.59 -17.31 3.96
N VAL A 120 -4.79 -16.71 3.08
CA VAL A 120 -3.33 -16.79 3.10
C VAL A 120 -2.70 -15.42 3.32
N PRO A 121 -1.61 -15.30 4.11
CA PRO A 121 -0.96 -14.02 4.37
C PRO A 121 -0.18 -13.56 3.14
N GLY A 122 -0.86 -12.84 2.24
CA GLY A 122 -0.33 -12.31 0.98
C GLY A 122 -0.14 -10.79 0.96
N HIS A 123 -0.42 -10.10 2.08
CA HIS A 123 -0.41 -8.65 2.17
C HIS A 123 0.14 -8.17 3.51
N GLY A 124 1.00 -7.16 3.48
CA GLY A 124 1.49 -6.46 4.66
C GLY A 124 0.76 -5.15 4.88
N SER A 125 0.47 -4.81 6.14
CA SER A 125 -0.11 -3.54 6.55
C SER A 125 0.38 -3.13 7.94
N VAL A 126 -0.03 -1.98 8.46
CA VAL A 126 0.40 -1.45 9.75
C VAL A 126 -0.79 -1.10 10.62
N LYS A 127 -0.75 -1.51 11.89
CA LYS A 127 -1.70 -1.09 12.93
C LYS A 127 -1.02 -0.11 13.88
N VAL A 128 -1.75 0.94 14.23
CA VAL A 128 -1.30 1.96 15.17
C VAL A 128 -2.29 2.04 16.33
N ARG A 129 -1.76 2.05 17.57
CA ARG A 129 -2.54 2.16 18.78
C ARG A 129 -2.58 3.61 19.24
N ILE A 130 -3.78 4.16 19.42
CA ILE A 130 -3.98 5.54 19.93
C ILE A 130 -5.13 5.49 20.93
N ASP A 131 -4.89 5.95 22.15
CA ASP A 131 -5.88 6.07 23.24
C ASP A 131 -6.69 4.79 23.49
N GLY A 132 -6.05 3.63 23.29
CA GLY A 132 -6.69 2.33 23.46
C GLY A 132 -7.37 1.77 22.20
N ASP A 133 -7.56 2.56 21.17
CA ASP A 133 -8.14 2.16 19.88
C ASP A 133 -7.06 1.74 18.87
N ASP A 134 -7.37 0.74 18.04
CA ASP A 134 -6.53 0.31 16.93
C ASP A 134 -6.96 0.98 15.61
N TRP A 135 -5.97 1.43 14.86
CA TRP A 135 -6.14 2.07 13.55
C TRP A 135 -5.29 1.38 12.49
N LEU A 136 -5.86 1.10 11.33
CA LEU A 136 -5.13 0.55 10.19
C LEU A 136 -4.63 1.68 9.29
N VAL A 137 -3.36 1.63 8.91
CA VAL A 137 -2.75 2.46 7.86
C VAL A 137 -2.15 1.54 6.81
N ASP A 138 -2.70 1.58 5.60
CA ASP A 138 -2.35 0.64 4.52
C ASP A 138 -1.58 1.34 3.40
N SER A 139 -0.32 0.98 3.24
CA SER A 139 0.60 1.59 2.27
C SER A 139 0.31 1.25 0.81
N SER A 140 -0.55 0.27 0.56
CA SER A 140 -0.87 -0.21 -0.79
C SER A 140 -2.20 0.34 -1.30
N MET A 141 -3.17 0.48 -0.38
CA MET A 141 -4.50 0.98 -0.73
C MET A 141 -4.53 2.52 -0.75
N LEU A 142 -3.58 3.18 -0.09
CA LEU A 142 -3.40 4.65 -0.07
C LEU A 142 -4.69 5.40 0.26
N GLN A 143 -5.33 5.02 1.38
CA GLN A 143 -6.69 5.41 1.75
C GLN A 143 -6.84 6.86 2.23
N MET A 144 -5.77 7.63 2.33
CA MET A 144 -5.67 9.02 2.77
C MET A 144 -5.88 9.26 4.27
N TYR A 145 -6.62 8.41 4.97
CA TYR A 145 -6.88 8.54 6.42
C TYR A 145 -6.79 7.17 7.11
N PRO A 146 -6.38 7.15 8.40
CA PRO A 146 -6.37 5.93 9.20
C PRO A 146 -7.76 5.33 9.34
N ILE A 147 -7.86 4.01 9.23
CA ILE A 147 -9.12 3.28 9.27
C ILE A 147 -9.32 2.74 10.70
N PRO A 148 -10.42 3.08 11.40
CA PRO A 148 -10.66 2.57 12.75
C PRO A 148 -11.00 1.08 12.73
N LEU A 149 -10.33 0.30 13.58
CA LEU A 149 -10.60 -1.13 13.78
C LEU A 149 -11.37 -1.32 15.09
N ARG A 150 -12.69 -1.34 15.00
CA ARG A 150 -13.60 -1.41 16.16
C ARG A 150 -14.38 -2.73 16.19
N ASP A 151 -14.89 -3.10 17.36
CA ASP A 151 -15.73 -4.28 17.58
C ASP A 151 -17.15 -4.16 17.01
N LYS A 152 -17.37 -3.20 16.12
CA LYS A 152 -18.65 -2.99 15.42
C LYS A 152 -18.41 -2.57 13.98
N LEU A 153 -19.38 -2.82 13.12
CA LEU A 153 -19.35 -2.37 11.74
C LEU A 153 -19.08 -0.85 11.68
N HIS A 154 -18.05 -0.50 10.91
CA HIS A 154 -17.74 0.88 10.56
C HIS A 154 -17.86 1.03 9.04
N VAL A 155 -18.58 2.06 8.61
CA VAL A 155 -18.77 2.37 7.19
C VAL A 155 -18.44 3.85 6.99
N ASP A 156 -17.48 4.10 6.13
CA ASP A 156 -17.18 5.42 5.60
C ASP A 156 -17.46 5.41 4.09
N ARG A 157 -18.41 6.25 3.68
CA ARG A 157 -18.88 6.34 2.29
C ARG A 157 -18.36 7.62 1.62
N ASP A 158 -17.08 7.85 1.77
CA ASP A 158 -16.42 8.84 0.94
C ASP A 158 -16.47 8.43 -0.54
N ASP A 159 -16.84 9.35 -1.43
CA ASP A 159 -17.01 9.07 -2.87
C ASP A 159 -15.69 8.63 -3.55
N LEU A 160 -14.55 8.96 -2.94
CA LEU A 160 -13.24 8.68 -3.48
C LEU A 160 -12.50 7.59 -2.70
N PHE A 161 -12.69 7.53 -1.37
CA PHE A 161 -11.94 6.67 -0.46
C PHE A 161 -12.85 5.83 0.45
N GLY A 162 -13.99 5.38 -0.05
CA GLY A 162 -14.94 4.58 0.71
C GLY A 162 -14.30 3.33 1.32
N VAL A 163 -14.66 3.01 2.56
CA VAL A 163 -14.20 1.83 3.28
C VAL A 163 -15.29 1.30 4.20
N GLU A 164 -15.38 -0.02 4.28
CA GLU A 164 -16.19 -0.70 5.30
C GLU A 164 -15.28 -1.62 6.13
N VAL A 165 -15.48 -1.65 7.44
CA VAL A 165 -14.75 -2.52 8.36
C VAL A 165 -15.73 -3.36 9.14
N GLU A 166 -15.60 -4.66 9.05
CA GLU A 166 -16.44 -5.63 9.72
C GLU A 166 -15.61 -6.44 10.72
N PRO A 167 -15.96 -6.47 12.01
CA PRO A 167 -15.35 -7.40 12.95
C PRO A 167 -15.81 -8.82 12.62
N VAL A 168 -14.87 -9.74 12.43
CA VAL A 168 -15.15 -11.14 12.06
C VAL A 168 -14.22 -12.08 12.82
N ASN A 169 -14.78 -12.95 13.66
CA ASN A 169 -14.03 -14.01 14.37
C ASN A 169 -12.77 -13.49 15.11
N GLY A 170 -12.90 -12.38 15.84
CA GLY A 170 -11.80 -11.80 16.62
C GLY A 170 -10.76 -11.02 15.80
N THR A 171 -11.01 -10.81 14.52
CA THR A 171 -10.20 -9.99 13.63
C THR A 171 -11.10 -9.04 12.82
N HIS A 172 -10.57 -8.42 11.76
CA HIS A 172 -11.33 -7.48 10.93
C HIS A 172 -11.23 -7.85 9.45
N LEU A 173 -12.35 -7.73 8.76
CA LEU A 173 -12.44 -7.74 7.31
C LEU A 173 -12.66 -6.30 6.83
N VAL A 174 -11.70 -5.78 6.09
CA VAL A 174 -11.72 -4.42 5.56
C VAL A 174 -12.08 -4.47 4.08
N TRP A 175 -13.09 -3.73 3.69
CA TRP A 175 -13.56 -3.60 2.31
C TRP A 175 -13.15 -2.23 1.77
N PHE A 176 -12.32 -2.22 0.76
CA PHE A 176 -11.82 -0.98 0.14
C PHE A 176 -12.55 -0.69 -1.16
N ASP A 177 -13.09 0.51 -1.27
CA ASP A 177 -13.42 1.07 -2.57
C ASP A 177 -12.12 1.44 -3.30
N SER A 178 -11.77 0.72 -4.35
CA SER A 178 -10.49 0.90 -5.01
C SER A 178 -10.52 0.63 -6.50
N PRO A 179 -10.10 1.61 -7.36
CA PRO A 179 -9.94 1.35 -8.77
C PRO A 179 -8.97 0.18 -9.02
N PRO A 180 -9.14 -0.60 -10.10
CA PRO A 180 -10.16 -0.43 -11.14
C PRO A 180 -11.48 -1.17 -10.87
N TYR A 181 -11.72 -1.59 -9.64
CA TYR A 181 -12.88 -2.39 -9.29
C TYR A 181 -14.10 -1.50 -9.05
N ASP A 182 -15.25 -1.89 -9.57
CA ASP A 182 -16.54 -1.25 -9.30
C ASP A 182 -17.12 -1.70 -7.95
N GLU A 183 -16.63 -2.83 -7.42
CA GLU A 183 -17.03 -3.39 -6.14
C GLU A 183 -15.94 -3.21 -5.09
N TYR A 184 -16.34 -3.17 -3.82
CA TYR A 184 -15.42 -3.11 -2.69
C TYR A 184 -14.53 -4.36 -2.64
N PHE A 185 -13.25 -4.13 -2.42
CA PHE A 185 -12.23 -5.16 -2.43
C PHE A 185 -11.91 -5.64 -1.02
N PRO A 186 -12.14 -6.92 -0.68
CA PRO A 186 -11.96 -7.41 0.69
C PRO A 186 -10.49 -7.65 1.03
N CYS A 187 -10.13 -7.32 2.26
CA CYS A 187 -8.83 -7.61 2.87
C CYS A 187 -9.04 -8.04 4.33
N ARG A 188 -8.78 -9.32 4.63
CA ARG A 188 -8.89 -9.83 6.00
C ARG A 188 -7.56 -9.68 6.72
N LEU A 189 -7.57 -9.11 7.93
CA LEU A 189 -6.42 -9.14 8.82
C LEU A 189 -6.29 -10.56 9.39
N LEU A 190 -5.12 -11.20 9.20
CA LEU A 190 -4.90 -12.60 9.60
C LEU A 190 -4.00 -12.73 10.81
N MET A 191 -2.92 -11.98 10.87
CA MET A 191 -1.88 -12.11 11.89
C MET A 191 -1.51 -10.74 12.45
N ASP A 192 -1.53 -10.61 13.76
CA ASP A 192 -1.29 -9.37 14.51
C ASP A 192 -0.73 -9.67 15.93
N PRO A 193 0.49 -9.29 16.25
CA PRO A 193 1.52 -8.72 15.37
C PRO A 193 2.29 -9.78 14.58
N VAL A 194 3.06 -9.32 13.58
CA VAL A 194 4.13 -10.09 12.94
C VAL A 194 5.45 -9.34 13.04
N ASP A 195 6.55 -10.09 13.06
CA ASP A 195 7.89 -9.51 13.14
C ASP A 195 8.45 -9.12 11.74
N TYR A 196 9.62 -8.48 11.73
CA TYR A 196 10.29 -8.08 10.50
C TYR A 196 10.79 -9.30 9.70
N ALA A 197 11.21 -10.37 10.35
CA ALA A 197 11.69 -11.58 9.67
C ALA A 197 10.57 -12.21 8.84
N PHE A 198 9.33 -12.23 9.37
CA PHE A 198 8.16 -12.66 8.61
C PHE A 198 7.93 -11.81 7.35
N TYR A 199 8.04 -10.47 7.45
CA TYR A 199 7.91 -9.57 6.29
C TYR A 199 8.96 -9.84 5.23
N LEU A 200 10.24 -10.02 5.63
CA LEU A 200 11.32 -10.37 4.72
C LEU A 200 11.08 -11.69 4.00
N GLU A 201 10.71 -12.74 4.74
CA GLU A 201 10.39 -14.04 4.18
C GLU A 201 9.26 -13.96 3.15
N ARG A 202 8.15 -13.30 3.50
CA ARG A 202 7.00 -13.15 2.59
C ARG A 202 7.36 -12.32 1.36
N TYR A 203 8.17 -11.29 1.52
CA TYR A 203 8.63 -10.48 0.40
C TYR A 203 9.55 -11.28 -0.53
N GLU A 204 10.51 -12.07 0.00
CA GLU A 204 11.38 -12.91 -0.82
C GLU A 204 10.60 -14.04 -1.52
N ILE A 205 9.61 -14.66 -0.89
CA ILE A 205 8.71 -15.61 -1.56
C ILE A 205 8.04 -14.96 -2.77
N SER A 206 7.73 -13.68 -2.71
CA SER A 206 7.12 -12.96 -3.82
C SER A 206 8.04 -12.74 -5.02
N ARG A 207 9.34 -13.07 -4.92
CA ARG A 207 10.31 -13.02 -6.02
C ARG A 207 9.92 -13.95 -7.16
N THR A 208 9.42 -15.12 -6.84
CA THR A 208 9.05 -16.14 -7.83
C THR A 208 7.56 -16.19 -8.12
N ASN A 209 6.72 -15.95 -7.12
CA ASN A 209 5.27 -16.18 -7.20
C ASN A 209 4.44 -14.92 -6.90
N GLY A 210 5.01 -13.73 -7.10
CA GLY A 210 4.31 -12.47 -6.82
C GLY A 210 3.44 -11.99 -8.00
N PRO A 211 2.27 -11.41 -7.73
CA PRO A 211 1.40 -10.85 -8.77
C PRO A 211 2.01 -9.60 -9.44
N PHE A 212 3.11 -9.07 -8.88
CA PHE A 212 3.77 -7.84 -9.32
C PHE A 212 5.13 -8.10 -9.98
N ASN A 213 5.32 -9.27 -10.62
CA ASN A 213 6.63 -9.68 -11.16
C ASN A 213 6.73 -9.51 -12.69
N HIS A 214 5.63 -9.23 -13.39
CA HIS A 214 5.61 -9.23 -14.87
C HIS A 214 5.15 -7.90 -15.45
N HIS A 215 4.00 -7.41 -15.03
CA HIS A 215 3.39 -6.21 -15.58
C HIS A 215 3.51 -5.04 -14.61
N LEU A 216 3.59 -3.83 -15.16
CA LEU A 216 3.53 -2.60 -14.38
C LEU A 216 2.27 -2.57 -13.52
N SER A 217 2.46 -2.21 -12.25
CA SER A 217 1.36 -1.98 -11.30
C SER A 217 1.72 -0.79 -10.43
N VAL A 218 0.97 0.30 -10.56
CA VAL A 218 1.19 1.53 -9.79
C VAL A 218 -0.13 2.03 -9.23
N ARG A 219 -0.12 2.49 -7.97
CA ARG A 219 -1.20 3.28 -7.36
C ARG A 219 -0.62 4.57 -6.85
N TYR A 220 -1.33 5.66 -7.08
CA TYR A 220 -0.95 6.97 -6.57
C TYR A 220 -2.19 7.86 -6.45
N ASN A 221 -2.11 8.84 -5.56
CA ASN A 221 -3.14 9.84 -5.39
C ASN A 221 -2.59 11.19 -5.88
N ARG A 222 -3.39 11.97 -6.59
CA ARG A 222 -3.02 13.29 -7.05
C ARG A 222 -4.20 14.25 -6.98
N GLY A 223 -4.08 15.25 -6.09
CA GLY A 223 -5.22 16.14 -5.83
C GLY A 223 -6.45 15.37 -5.37
N ASN A 224 -7.54 15.52 -6.12
CA ASN A 224 -8.82 14.84 -5.86
C ASN A 224 -9.02 13.63 -6.79
N GLU A 225 -7.94 12.94 -7.12
CA GLU A 225 -7.95 11.78 -8.01
C GLU A 225 -7.19 10.61 -7.39
N ARG A 226 -7.75 9.41 -7.48
CA ARG A 226 -7.07 8.14 -7.26
C ARG A 226 -6.76 7.50 -8.59
N SER A 227 -5.51 7.15 -8.80
CA SER A 227 -5.07 6.55 -10.06
C SER A 227 -4.40 5.21 -9.86
N VAL A 228 -4.69 4.29 -10.80
CA VAL A 228 -4.07 2.97 -10.88
C VAL A 228 -3.58 2.74 -12.30
N LEU A 229 -2.32 2.34 -12.46
CA LEU A 229 -1.79 1.78 -13.70
C LEU A 229 -1.75 0.26 -13.59
N GLN A 230 -2.32 -0.42 -14.57
CA GLN A 230 -2.22 -1.87 -14.74
C GLN A 230 -1.71 -2.15 -16.16
N GLY A 231 -0.42 -2.49 -16.29
CA GLY A 231 0.24 -2.49 -17.57
C GLY A 231 0.25 -1.07 -18.17
N HIS A 232 -0.27 -0.93 -19.37
CA HIS A 232 -0.42 0.36 -20.05
C HIS A 232 -1.80 1.01 -19.87
N THR A 233 -2.71 0.38 -19.11
CA THR A 233 -4.05 0.94 -18.85
C THR A 233 -4.02 1.78 -17.57
N ARG A 234 -4.46 3.04 -17.67
CA ARG A 234 -4.66 3.96 -16.56
C ARG A 234 -6.14 4.03 -16.17
N HIS A 235 -6.43 3.76 -14.91
CA HIS A 235 -7.75 3.95 -14.32
C HIS A 235 -7.69 5.15 -13.38
N ARG A 236 -8.56 6.14 -13.60
CA ARG A 236 -8.66 7.36 -12.78
C ARG A 236 -10.03 7.46 -12.16
N LYS A 237 -10.09 7.52 -10.85
CA LYS A 237 -11.32 7.71 -10.10
C LYS A 237 -11.33 9.12 -9.51
N THR A 238 -12.42 9.84 -9.75
CA THR A 238 -12.75 11.14 -9.18
C THR A 238 -14.15 11.07 -8.55
N VAL A 239 -14.60 12.13 -7.92
CA VAL A 239 -15.98 12.26 -7.43
C VAL A 239 -17.03 12.17 -8.55
N ASN A 240 -16.63 12.36 -9.81
CA ASN A 240 -17.50 12.26 -10.99
C ASN A 240 -17.55 10.84 -11.60
N GLY A 241 -16.88 9.88 -10.99
CA GLY A 241 -16.81 8.50 -11.47
C GLY A 241 -15.41 8.09 -11.91
N MET A 242 -15.34 6.93 -12.57
CA MET A 242 -14.10 6.31 -13.03
C MET A 242 -13.97 6.39 -14.55
N VAL A 243 -12.75 6.71 -15.01
CA VAL A 243 -12.37 6.71 -16.43
C VAL A 243 -11.17 5.80 -16.61
N SER A 244 -11.18 4.99 -17.66
CA SER A 244 -10.07 4.12 -18.04
C SER A 244 -9.57 4.48 -19.42
N GLU A 245 -8.26 4.53 -19.61
CA GLU A 245 -7.60 4.89 -20.86
C GLU A 245 -6.36 4.01 -21.11
N GLU A 246 -6.12 3.64 -22.34
CA GLU A 246 -4.88 2.98 -22.75
C GLU A 246 -3.86 4.05 -23.15
N LEU A 247 -2.67 3.96 -22.57
CA LEU A 247 -1.59 4.91 -22.78
C LEU A 247 -0.61 4.40 -23.85
N ALA A 248 -0.22 5.24 -24.79
CA ALA A 248 0.90 4.94 -25.68
C ALA A 248 2.23 4.90 -24.91
N PRO A 249 3.31 4.22 -25.41
CA PRO A 249 4.56 4.05 -24.68
C PRO A 249 5.18 5.36 -24.16
N GLY A 250 5.23 6.39 -24.98
CA GLY A 250 5.74 7.70 -24.56
C GLY A 250 4.89 8.36 -23.48
N GLU A 251 3.58 8.21 -23.56
CA GLU A 251 2.63 8.74 -22.59
C GLU A 251 2.74 7.99 -21.25
N LEU A 252 2.88 6.66 -21.28
CA LEU A 252 3.10 5.87 -20.06
C LEU A 252 4.38 6.32 -19.33
N CYS A 253 5.48 6.51 -20.06
CA CYS A 253 6.72 7.04 -19.48
C CYS A 253 6.54 8.47 -18.93
N ARG A 254 5.75 9.32 -19.59
CA ARG A 254 5.43 10.67 -19.11
C ARG A 254 4.63 10.61 -17.81
N VAL A 255 3.59 9.78 -17.74
CA VAL A 255 2.76 9.58 -16.53
C VAL A 255 3.61 9.10 -15.36
N LEU A 256 4.52 8.13 -15.57
CA LEU A 256 5.43 7.68 -14.51
C LEU A 256 6.31 8.81 -13.97
N ARG A 257 6.80 9.72 -14.83
CA ARG A 257 7.65 10.83 -14.40
C ARG A 257 6.88 11.98 -13.79
N GLU A 258 5.82 12.44 -14.46
CA GLU A 258 5.16 13.70 -14.11
C GLU A 258 4.00 13.52 -13.12
N ASP A 259 3.25 12.42 -13.24
CA ASP A 259 2.09 12.18 -12.39
C ASP A 259 2.44 11.34 -11.16
N VAL A 260 3.22 10.27 -11.32
CA VAL A 260 3.69 9.43 -10.21
C VAL A 260 4.89 10.04 -9.48
N GLY A 261 5.75 10.75 -10.19
CA GLY A 261 6.93 11.41 -9.63
C GLY A 261 8.19 10.54 -9.61
N ILE A 262 8.25 9.50 -10.45
CA ILE A 262 9.45 8.64 -10.59
C ILE A 262 10.49 9.36 -11.44
N SER A 263 11.75 9.35 -11.00
CA SER A 263 12.85 10.02 -11.72
C SER A 263 13.03 9.51 -13.15
N ALA A 264 13.50 10.39 -14.04
CA ALA A 264 13.81 10.04 -15.43
C ALA A 264 14.80 8.85 -15.50
N GLU A 265 15.83 8.85 -14.66
CA GLU A 265 16.81 7.78 -14.56
C GLU A 265 16.16 6.42 -14.29
N MET A 266 15.25 6.35 -13.32
CA MET A 266 14.59 5.10 -12.97
C MET A 266 13.63 4.64 -14.06
N VAL A 267 12.92 5.55 -14.72
CA VAL A 267 12.05 5.23 -15.86
C VAL A 267 12.90 4.72 -17.04
N GLU A 268 14.06 5.32 -17.31
CA GLU A 268 15.00 4.84 -18.34
C GLU A 268 15.52 3.43 -18.05
N ARG A 269 15.90 3.14 -16.79
CA ARG A 269 16.29 1.78 -16.37
C ARG A 269 15.15 0.78 -16.55
N TRP A 270 13.92 1.18 -16.22
CA TRP A 270 12.72 0.35 -16.39
C TRP A 270 12.42 0.06 -17.86
N VAL A 271 12.61 1.04 -18.75
CA VAL A 271 12.51 0.85 -20.21
C VAL A 271 13.62 -0.06 -20.71
N ALA A 272 14.87 0.22 -20.32
CA ALA A 272 16.05 -0.51 -20.81
C ALA A 272 16.04 -2.01 -20.45
N CYS A 273 15.40 -2.39 -19.33
CA CYS A 273 15.26 -3.80 -18.96
C CYS A 273 14.09 -4.52 -19.67
N GLY A 274 13.40 -3.88 -20.63
CA GLY A 274 12.28 -4.44 -21.38
C GLY A 274 10.95 -4.50 -20.59
N ALA A 275 10.85 -3.80 -19.45
CA ALA A 275 9.62 -3.79 -18.67
C ALA A 275 8.52 -2.92 -19.30
N LEU A 276 8.89 -1.96 -20.16
CA LEU A 276 7.95 -1.21 -20.97
C LEU A 276 7.20 -2.13 -21.94
N ASP A 277 7.91 -2.98 -22.68
CA ASP A 277 7.30 -3.91 -23.63
C ASP A 277 6.36 -4.88 -22.92
N ALA A 278 6.78 -5.40 -21.76
CA ALA A 278 5.96 -6.26 -20.94
C ALA A 278 4.66 -5.59 -20.43
N ALA A 279 4.63 -4.27 -20.30
CA ALA A 279 3.41 -3.56 -19.92
C ALA A 279 2.29 -3.66 -20.98
N TYR A 280 2.66 -3.98 -22.24
CA TYR A 280 1.74 -4.14 -23.38
C TYR A 280 1.41 -5.60 -23.71
N GLU A 281 2.11 -6.55 -23.06
CA GLU A 281 1.78 -7.97 -23.21
C GLU A 281 0.45 -8.31 -22.53
N PRO A 282 -0.22 -9.39 -22.96
CA PRO A 282 -1.40 -9.90 -22.26
C PRO A 282 -1.08 -10.20 -20.79
N ARG A 283 -1.96 -9.84 -19.87
CA ARG A 283 -1.74 -10.03 -18.45
C ARG A 283 -1.66 -11.51 -18.10
N ILE A 284 -0.50 -11.96 -17.67
CA ILE A 284 -0.31 -13.30 -17.12
C ILE A 284 -0.84 -13.26 -15.68
N GLN A 285 -1.94 -13.96 -15.42
CA GLN A 285 -2.36 -14.21 -14.04
C GLN A 285 -1.49 -15.34 -13.49
N PRO A 286 -0.67 -15.10 -12.46
CA PRO A 286 0.04 -16.21 -11.83
C PRO A 286 -0.99 -17.20 -11.28
N PRO A 287 -0.73 -18.51 -11.40
CA PRO A 287 -1.59 -19.50 -10.77
C PRO A 287 -1.68 -19.18 -9.28
N VAL A 288 -2.89 -19.07 -8.75
CA VAL A 288 -3.12 -18.92 -7.32
C VAL A 288 -2.83 -20.27 -6.68
N SER A 289 -1.55 -20.52 -6.35
CA SER A 289 -1.14 -21.76 -5.73
C SER A 289 -1.73 -21.85 -4.31
N GLY A 290 -2.59 -22.83 -4.08
CA GLY A 290 -3.06 -23.20 -2.75
C GLY A 290 -4.26 -22.44 -2.21
N ALA A 291 -4.88 -21.55 -2.96
CA ALA A 291 -6.16 -20.98 -2.58
C ALA A 291 -7.31 -21.93 -3.02
N PRO A 292 -8.30 -22.18 -2.18
CA PRO A 292 -9.52 -22.82 -2.63
C PRO A 292 -10.15 -21.98 -3.75
N PRO A 293 -10.89 -22.62 -4.69
CA PRO A 293 -11.57 -21.85 -5.74
C PRO A 293 -12.43 -20.78 -5.10
N PHE A 294 -12.37 -19.59 -5.67
CA PHE A 294 -13.11 -18.42 -5.26
C PHE A 294 -14.57 -18.79 -5.01
N THR A 295 -14.99 -18.88 -3.76
CA THR A 295 -16.39 -18.73 -3.47
C THR A 295 -16.66 -17.26 -3.63
N GLU A 296 -17.50 -16.88 -4.59
CA GLU A 296 -17.90 -15.48 -4.81
C GLU A 296 -18.06 -14.80 -3.45
N PRO A 297 -17.43 -13.63 -3.23
CA PRO A 297 -17.73 -12.87 -2.02
C PRO A 297 -19.23 -12.68 -1.99
N PRO A 298 -19.89 -12.77 -0.84
CA PRO A 298 -21.30 -12.52 -0.74
C PRO A 298 -21.55 -11.19 -1.44
N SER A 299 -22.31 -11.23 -2.55
CA SER A 299 -22.60 -10.07 -3.39
C SER A 299 -23.17 -8.98 -2.50
N ARG A 300 -22.32 -8.05 -2.06
CA ARG A 300 -22.79 -6.90 -1.32
C ARG A 300 -23.41 -5.95 -2.31
N ARG A 301 -24.68 -5.88 -2.14
CA ARG A 301 -25.72 -5.11 -2.79
C ARG A 301 -25.18 -3.77 -3.29
N SER A 302 -25.35 -3.52 -4.58
CA SER A 302 -25.53 -2.19 -5.13
C SER A 302 -26.36 -1.37 -4.14
N SER A 303 -25.85 -0.22 -3.69
CA SER A 303 -26.60 0.72 -2.86
C SER A 303 -28.00 0.90 -3.46
N PRO A 304 -29.08 0.81 -2.67
CA PRO A 304 -30.38 1.23 -3.17
C PRO A 304 -30.24 2.71 -3.56
N ALA A 305 -30.55 2.97 -4.83
CA ALA A 305 -30.70 4.34 -5.33
C ALA A 305 -31.59 5.11 -4.36
N GLY A 306 -31.17 6.34 -4.04
CA GLY A 306 -31.75 7.18 -3.01
C GLY A 306 -33.27 7.17 -2.98
N GLU A 307 -33.80 6.90 -1.79
CA GLU A 307 -35.08 7.48 -1.42
C GLU A 307 -34.81 8.90 -0.92
N ALA A 308 -35.19 9.85 -1.76
CA ALA A 308 -35.34 11.24 -1.40
C ALA A 308 -36.36 11.36 -0.23
N ARG A 309 -35.96 12.02 0.86
CA ARG A 309 -36.82 12.83 1.71
C ARG A 309 -36.10 14.10 2.13
#